data_522fc29fdaccf223b42b7c4a88c5cf0d
#
_entry.id   522fc29fdaccf223b42b7c4a88c5cf0d
#
_cell.length_a   1.000
_cell.length_b   1.000
_cell.length_c   1.000
_cell.angle_alpha   90.00
_cell.angle_beta   90.00
_cell.angle_gamma   90.00
#
_symmetry.space_group_name_H-M   'P 1'
#
loop_
_entity.id
_entity.type
_entity.pdbx_description
1 polymer ?
#
loop_
_entity_poly.entity_id
_entity_poly.type
_entity_poly.pdbx_seq_one_letter_code
_entity_poly.pdbx_strand_id
1 'polypeptide(L)'
;TPANSYLVFINDDHNSKSDRTSMIGEIVFDYEILGYWTDPSMTIDFDYVDKLSATYPTSSANGFSARQTEGHVHYGSSTTSSTQSGDWVSIGSDKRTLRFGSKNGRPGDYIRVITRAANPTVDFNITSSNGAESVSSANLTVDLSFASTQSVTVDYAVTGTATGSGTDYTLANGTLTISAGSTSGIITIESIVNDSLDEANETVIVTLSNPSNATLGSDSVHTYTITDNDAAPVVDFNSTSSSGAESTSSKALTVDLSAASAQDVTVDYAVTGT
;
A
#
# COMPACT_ATOMS: atom_id res chain seq x y z
N THR A 1 -11.56 8.54 8.24
CA THR A 1 -10.18 8.98 7.97
C THR A 1 -9.88 10.10 8.96
N PRO A 2 -8.79 10.04 9.75
CA PRO A 2 -8.42 11.16 10.60
C PRO A 2 -8.13 12.36 9.71
N ALA A 3 -8.57 13.51 10.16
CA ALA A 3 -8.25 14.77 9.50
C ALA A 3 -6.97 15.34 10.11
N ASN A 4 -6.06 15.81 9.28
CA ASN A 4 -4.93 16.62 9.72
C ASN A 4 -5.43 18.03 10.06
N SER A 5 -4.93 18.58 11.15
CA SER A 5 -5.29 19.93 11.60
C SER A 5 -4.05 20.82 11.54
N TYR A 6 -4.14 21.89 10.76
CA TYR A 6 -3.10 22.90 10.61
C TYR A 6 -3.54 24.18 11.29
N LEU A 7 -2.63 24.82 12.00
CA LEU A 7 -2.83 26.13 12.59
C LEU A 7 -2.01 27.13 11.77
N VAL A 8 -2.70 28.06 11.13
CA VAL A 8 -2.10 29.14 10.36
C VAL A 8 -2.18 30.41 11.20
N PHE A 9 -1.02 30.94 11.57
CA PHE A 9 -0.95 32.22 12.25
C PHE A 9 -0.85 33.34 11.22
N ILE A 10 -1.76 34.32 11.33
CA ILE A 10 -1.67 35.59 10.61
C ILE A 10 -1.12 36.57 11.62
N ASN A 11 0.17 36.85 11.54
CA ASN A 11 0.84 37.80 12.41
C ASN A 11 1.08 39.10 11.65
N ASP A 12 0.44 40.19 12.08
CA ASP A 12 0.73 41.53 11.62
C ASP A 12 1.65 42.19 12.65
N ASP A 13 2.94 42.26 12.35
CA ASP A 13 3.99 42.80 13.23
C ASP A 13 3.96 44.31 13.38
N HIS A 14 2.94 44.99 12.81
CA HIS A 14 2.85 46.45 12.86
C HIS A 14 2.27 46.97 14.16
N ASN A 15 3.16 47.32 15.06
CA ASN A 15 2.88 47.90 16.38
C ASN A 15 2.42 49.37 16.34
N SER A 16 2.06 49.92 15.18
CA SER A 16 1.61 51.30 15.05
C SER A 16 0.17 51.40 14.54
N LYS A 17 -0.66 52.16 15.28
CA LYS A 17 -2.07 52.41 14.96
C LYS A 17 -2.32 53.15 13.62
N SER A 18 -1.28 53.51 12.88
CA SER A 18 -1.36 54.31 11.65
C SER A 18 -1.16 53.51 10.37
N ASP A 19 -0.67 52.25 10.42
CA ASP A 19 -0.34 51.48 9.22
C ASP A 19 -1.29 50.28 9.12
N ARG A 20 -2.50 50.52 8.65
CA ARG A 20 -3.50 49.45 8.39
C ARG A 20 -3.28 48.89 7.00
N THR A 21 -2.24 48.10 6.83
CA THR A 21 -2.04 47.33 5.61
C THR A 21 -2.92 46.09 5.64
N SER A 22 -3.71 45.89 4.60
CA SER A 22 -4.46 44.65 4.42
C SER A 22 -3.50 43.54 4.05
N MET A 23 -3.51 42.43 4.79
CA MET A 23 -2.80 41.21 4.43
C MET A 23 -3.70 40.35 3.55
N ILE A 24 -3.19 39.90 2.43
CA ILE A 24 -3.84 38.92 1.55
C ILE A 24 -2.86 37.77 1.40
N GLY A 25 -3.32 36.54 1.66
CA GLY A 25 -2.50 35.33 1.55
C GLY A 25 -3.21 34.20 0.83
N GLU A 26 -2.42 33.30 0.33
CA GLU A 26 -2.86 32.03 -0.26
C GLU A 26 -1.98 30.90 0.25
N ILE A 27 -2.59 29.81 0.67
CA ILE A 27 -1.90 28.57 1.09
C ILE A 27 -2.52 27.41 0.33
N VAL A 28 -1.68 26.61 -0.32
CA VAL A 28 -2.10 25.40 -1.01
C VAL A 28 -1.75 24.20 -0.13
N PHE A 29 -2.72 23.35 0.12
CA PHE A 29 -2.56 22.10 0.87
C PHE A 29 -2.43 20.91 -0.08
N ASP A 30 -1.65 19.92 0.30
CA ASP A 30 -1.52 18.69 -0.47
C ASP A 30 -2.82 17.89 -0.52
N TYR A 31 -3.69 18.09 0.46
CA TYR A 31 -4.96 17.37 0.62
C TYR A 31 -6.16 18.30 0.61
N GLU A 32 -7.33 17.72 0.31
CA GLU A 32 -8.59 18.43 0.31
C GLU A 32 -8.88 19.07 1.68
N ILE A 33 -9.22 20.34 1.70
CA ILE A 33 -9.64 21.08 2.89
C ILE A 33 -11.06 20.61 3.22
N LEU A 34 -11.26 20.05 4.40
CA LEU A 34 -12.56 19.61 4.91
C LEU A 34 -13.29 20.71 5.66
N GLY A 35 -12.56 21.69 6.19
CA GLY A 35 -13.10 22.81 6.90
C GLY A 35 -12.00 23.69 7.50
N TYR A 36 -12.37 24.83 8.05
CA TYR A 36 -11.47 25.71 8.78
C TYR A 36 -12.20 26.40 9.93
N TRP A 37 -11.45 26.84 10.93
CA TRP A 37 -11.90 27.70 11.99
C TRP A 37 -11.07 28.96 12.03
N THR A 38 -11.72 30.02 12.48
CA THR A 38 -11.06 31.30 12.71
C THR A 38 -11.24 31.72 14.16
N ASP A 39 -10.56 32.75 14.59
CA ASP A 39 -10.74 33.39 15.90
C ASP A 39 -12.24 33.73 16.15
N PRO A 40 -12.73 33.75 17.41
CA PRO A 40 -14.12 34.05 17.74
C PRO A 40 -14.66 35.40 17.25
N SER A 41 -13.82 36.29 16.72
CA SER A 41 -14.23 37.52 16.02
C SER A 41 -14.55 37.30 14.55
N MET A 42 -14.22 36.14 13.97
CA MET A 42 -14.57 35.74 12.61
C MET A 42 -15.68 34.67 12.60
N THR A 43 -16.66 34.85 11.75
CA THR A 43 -17.81 33.93 11.64
C THR A 43 -17.49 32.77 10.72
N ILE A 44 -17.91 31.58 11.14
CA ILE A 44 -17.75 30.34 10.38
C ILE A 44 -19.10 29.92 9.81
N ASP A 45 -19.11 29.55 8.53
CA ASP A 45 -20.23 28.82 7.93
C ASP A 45 -20.03 27.32 8.14
N PHE A 46 -20.88 26.70 8.99
CA PHE A 46 -20.82 25.30 9.35
C PHE A 46 -21.41 24.34 8.30
N ASP A 47 -21.93 24.84 7.20
CA ASP A 47 -22.70 24.05 6.24
C ASP A 47 -21.88 22.92 5.58
N TYR A 48 -20.55 23.00 5.63
CA TYR A 48 -19.65 21.98 5.11
C TYR A 48 -19.18 20.96 6.16
N VAL A 49 -19.13 21.35 7.42
CA VAL A 49 -18.68 20.48 8.53
C VAL A 49 -19.77 19.51 8.95
N ASP A 50 -21.03 19.88 8.74
CA ASP A 50 -22.20 19.09 9.14
C ASP A 50 -22.38 17.80 8.30
N LYS A 51 -21.70 17.71 7.16
CA LYS A 51 -21.68 16.50 6.30
C LYS A 51 -20.60 15.48 6.69
N LEU A 52 -19.67 15.88 7.53
CA LEU A 52 -18.69 14.97 8.10
C LEU A 52 -19.23 14.50 9.43
N SER A 53 -19.67 13.28 9.54
CA SER A 53 -20.18 12.58 10.72
C SER A 53 -19.20 12.59 11.93
N ALA A 54 -18.55 13.70 12.20
CA ALA A 54 -17.64 13.92 13.30
C ALA A 54 -18.39 14.66 14.41
N THR A 55 -18.56 14.00 15.54
CA THR A 55 -19.10 14.60 16.76
C THR A 55 -18.11 15.65 17.28
N TYR A 56 -18.30 16.89 16.87
CA TYR A 56 -17.61 18.00 17.50
C TYR A 56 -18.29 18.32 18.81
N PRO A 57 -17.56 18.59 19.90
CA PRO A 57 -18.17 19.02 21.13
C PRO A 57 -18.89 20.34 20.89
N THR A 58 -20.21 20.32 20.85
CA THR A 58 -21.10 21.47 20.76
C THR A 58 -21.15 22.25 22.07
N SER A 59 -20.30 21.97 23.02
CA SER A 59 -20.34 22.61 24.32
C SER A 59 -19.20 23.60 24.51
N SER A 60 -19.60 24.75 24.95
CA SER A 60 -18.88 25.88 25.53
C SER A 60 -17.85 25.56 26.64
N ALA A 61 -17.30 24.36 26.71
CA ALA A 61 -16.39 23.96 27.79
C ALA A 61 -15.03 24.65 27.73
N ASN A 62 -14.68 25.31 26.62
CA ASN A 62 -13.41 26.05 26.46
C ASN A 62 -13.61 27.49 25.94
N GLY A 63 -14.75 28.09 26.18
CA GLY A 63 -14.95 29.51 25.88
C GLY A 63 -15.20 29.86 24.41
N PHE A 64 -15.35 28.88 23.55
CA PHE A 64 -15.70 29.12 22.14
C PHE A 64 -17.21 29.26 21.99
N SER A 65 -17.67 30.49 21.94
CA SER A 65 -19.04 30.82 21.56
C SER A 65 -19.07 31.08 20.08
N ALA A 66 -19.74 30.25 19.31
CA ALA A 66 -20.05 30.57 17.92
C ALA A 66 -20.99 31.79 17.92
N ARG A 67 -20.47 32.98 17.65
CA ARG A 67 -21.28 34.17 17.36
C ARG A 67 -21.38 34.33 15.88
N GLN A 68 -22.61 34.25 15.36
CA GLN A 68 -22.94 34.75 14.02
C GLN A 68 -22.73 36.25 13.98
N THR A 69 -21.73 36.73 13.26
CA THR A 69 -21.65 38.10 12.78
C THR A 69 -20.78 38.15 11.53
N GLU A 70 -21.46 38.25 10.41
CA GLU A 70 -21.06 38.92 9.15
C GLU A 70 -19.64 38.60 8.59
N GLY A 71 -19.39 37.35 8.19
CA GLY A 71 -18.29 37.00 7.28
C GLY A 71 -18.84 36.20 6.11
N HIS A 72 -18.78 36.72 4.91
CA HIS A 72 -19.22 36.00 3.72
C HIS A 72 -18.18 34.98 3.30
N VAL A 73 -18.54 33.68 3.38
CA VAL A 73 -17.80 32.63 2.74
C VAL A 73 -18.24 32.54 1.28
N HIS A 74 -17.39 32.92 0.36
CA HIS A 74 -17.65 32.74 -1.07
C HIS A 74 -17.06 31.41 -1.57
N TYR A 75 -17.94 30.49 -1.93
CA TYR A 75 -17.58 29.37 -2.79
C TYR A 75 -17.40 29.86 -4.23
N GLY A 76 -16.22 29.65 -4.73
CA GLY A 76 -15.94 29.54 -6.16
C GLY A 76 -16.08 30.80 -7.00
N SER A 77 -15.28 30.91 -7.92
CA SER A 77 -15.02 31.86 -8.94
C SER A 77 -13.93 32.86 -8.57
N SER A 78 -12.82 32.67 -9.22
CA SER A 78 -11.63 33.53 -9.13
C SER A 78 -11.97 34.95 -9.57
N THR A 79 -12.45 35.77 -8.65
CA THR A 79 -12.42 37.19 -8.84
C THR A 79 -11.77 37.76 -7.60
N THR A 80 -10.54 38.19 -7.77
CA THR A 80 -9.87 39.14 -6.90
C THR A 80 -10.71 40.41 -6.86
N SER A 81 -11.71 40.47 -6.00
CA SER A 81 -12.43 41.68 -5.75
C SER A 81 -11.71 42.44 -4.66
N SER A 82 -11.04 43.51 -5.04
CA SER A 82 -10.35 44.47 -4.16
C SER A 82 -11.32 45.32 -3.31
N THR A 83 -12.59 44.91 -3.17
CA THR A 83 -13.64 45.72 -2.53
C THR A 83 -14.31 45.03 -1.34
N GLN A 84 -13.79 43.94 -0.83
CA GLN A 84 -14.32 43.33 0.41
C GLN A 84 -13.89 44.16 1.62
N SER A 85 -14.88 44.69 2.33
CA SER A 85 -14.69 45.45 3.57
C SER A 85 -14.77 44.44 4.75
N GLY A 86 -13.63 44.00 5.27
CA GLY A 86 -13.56 43.08 6.42
C GLY A 86 -12.54 41.97 6.23
N ASP A 87 -12.41 41.15 7.24
CA ASP A 87 -11.62 39.94 7.20
C ASP A 87 -12.40 38.86 6.42
N TRP A 88 -11.72 38.09 5.60
CA TRP A 88 -12.35 37.05 4.79
C TRP A 88 -11.46 35.82 4.61
N VAL A 89 -12.09 34.67 4.46
CA VAL A 89 -11.46 33.40 4.11
C VAL A 89 -12.28 32.75 3.02
N SER A 90 -11.63 32.13 2.06
CA SER A 90 -12.29 31.35 1.01
C SER A 90 -11.51 30.09 0.67
N ILE A 91 -12.23 29.02 0.28
CA ILE A 91 -11.63 27.81 -0.26
C ILE A 91 -11.74 27.88 -1.78
N GLY A 92 -10.63 27.62 -2.49
CA GLY A 92 -10.60 27.54 -3.93
C GLY A 92 -11.49 26.41 -4.48
N SER A 93 -11.85 26.48 -5.77
CA SER A 93 -12.62 25.44 -6.46
C SER A 93 -11.90 24.09 -6.53
N ASP A 94 -10.57 24.09 -6.38
CA ASP A 94 -9.72 22.91 -6.24
C ASP A 94 -9.84 22.23 -4.87
N LYS A 95 -10.57 22.88 -3.94
CA LYS A 95 -10.73 22.44 -2.54
C LYS A 95 -9.42 22.24 -1.77
N ARG A 96 -8.32 22.73 -2.28
CA ARG A 96 -6.97 22.61 -1.69
C ARG A 96 -6.34 23.95 -1.37
N THR A 97 -6.82 25.01 -2.01
CA THR A 97 -6.32 26.37 -1.84
C THR A 97 -7.15 27.13 -0.82
N LEU A 98 -6.51 27.60 0.26
CA LEU A 98 -7.10 28.55 1.20
C LEU A 98 -6.61 29.95 0.87
N ARG A 99 -7.54 30.88 0.62
CA ARG A 99 -7.27 32.30 0.43
C ARG A 99 -7.83 33.07 1.59
N PHE A 100 -7.10 34.05 2.06
CA PHE A 100 -7.53 34.86 3.18
C PHE A 100 -7.07 36.31 3.02
N GLY A 101 -7.79 37.20 3.66
CA GLY A 101 -7.41 38.60 3.77
C GLY A 101 -7.87 39.18 5.11
N SER A 102 -7.04 39.99 5.71
CA SER A 102 -7.34 40.71 6.94
C SER A 102 -7.21 42.21 6.70
N LYS A 103 -8.18 42.99 7.18
CA LYS A 103 -8.22 44.43 6.98
C LYS A 103 -7.92 45.23 8.25
N ASN A 104 -8.02 44.60 9.40
CA ASN A 104 -7.86 45.28 10.68
C ASN A 104 -6.88 44.50 11.57
N GLY A 105 -5.58 44.54 11.23
CA GLY A 105 -4.54 43.84 11.97
C GLY A 105 -4.71 43.92 13.49
N ARG A 106 -5.30 42.89 14.07
CA ARG A 106 -5.15 42.56 15.48
C ARG A 106 -4.11 41.48 15.61
N PRO A 107 -3.07 41.66 16.39
CA PRO A 107 -2.10 40.61 16.61
C PRO A 107 -2.79 39.42 17.25
N GLY A 108 -2.62 38.23 16.66
CA GLY A 108 -3.09 36.96 17.21
C GLY A 108 -4.24 36.30 16.51
N ASP A 109 -4.67 36.75 15.34
CA ASP A 109 -5.67 36.05 14.53
C ASP A 109 -5.09 34.71 14.01
N TYR A 110 -5.87 33.66 14.07
CA TYR A 110 -5.46 32.34 13.54
C TYR A 110 -6.59 31.67 12.79
N ILE A 111 -6.19 30.87 11.81
CA ILE A 111 -7.08 30.02 11.04
C ILE A 111 -6.66 28.57 11.31
N ARG A 112 -7.58 27.75 11.80
CA ARG A 112 -7.37 26.32 11.92
C ARG A 112 -7.98 25.62 10.72
N VAL A 113 -7.17 24.97 9.93
CA VAL A 113 -7.59 24.25 8.72
C VAL A 113 -7.60 22.75 9.01
N ILE A 114 -8.66 22.08 8.56
CA ILE A 114 -8.78 20.64 8.63
C ILE A 114 -8.71 20.11 7.20
N THR A 115 -7.75 19.26 6.94
CA THR A 115 -7.63 18.55 5.67
C THR A 115 -7.89 17.07 5.85
N ARG A 116 -8.23 16.37 4.77
CA ARG A 116 -8.25 14.91 4.78
C ARG A 116 -6.83 14.40 5.03
N ALA A 117 -6.67 13.46 5.96
CA ALA A 117 -5.40 12.75 6.09
C ALA A 117 -5.13 11.93 4.81
N ALA A 118 -3.87 11.82 4.42
CA ALA A 118 -3.46 10.90 3.38
C ALA A 118 -3.87 9.48 3.75
N ASN A 119 -4.25 8.70 2.76
CA ASN A 119 -4.24 7.26 2.93
C ASN A 119 -2.79 6.77 2.85
N PRO A 120 -2.37 5.79 3.66
CA PRO A 120 -1.06 5.17 3.50
C PRO A 120 -0.95 4.47 2.15
N THR A 121 0.26 4.28 1.64
CA THR A 121 0.52 3.30 0.60
C THR A 121 0.61 1.91 1.23
N VAL A 122 0.22 0.89 0.46
CA VAL A 122 0.32 -0.53 0.82
C VAL A 122 1.22 -1.22 -0.21
N ASP A 123 2.30 -1.84 0.27
CA ASP A 123 3.36 -2.44 -0.52
C ASP A 123 3.87 -3.73 0.12
N PHE A 124 4.47 -4.63 -0.68
CA PHE A 124 5.30 -5.66 -0.10
C PHE A 124 6.59 -5.05 0.47
N ASN A 125 7.03 -5.54 1.62
CA ASN A 125 8.31 -5.18 2.26
C ASN A 125 9.52 -5.44 1.33
N ILE A 126 9.48 -6.55 0.60
CA ILE A 126 10.43 -6.94 -0.44
C ILE A 126 9.67 -7.57 -1.62
N THR A 127 10.23 -7.47 -2.81
CA THR A 127 9.56 -7.97 -4.04
C THR A 127 9.91 -9.41 -4.39
N SER A 128 10.89 -10.02 -3.69
CA SER A 128 11.27 -11.41 -3.91
C SER A 128 11.87 -12.04 -2.67
N SER A 129 11.66 -13.35 -2.52
CA SER A 129 12.29 -14.20 -1.52
C SER A 129 12.33 -15.64 -2.01
N ASN A 130 13.03 -16.51 -1.29
CA ASN A 130 13.12 -17.93 -1.60
C ASN A 130 13.25 -18.78 -0.34
N GLY A 131 13.02 -20.06 -0.48
CA GLY A 131 13.29 -21.07 0.53
C GLY A 131 13.36 -22.46 -0.12
N ALA A 132 14.09 -23.39 0.50
CA ALA A 132 14.04 -24.76 0.08
C ALA A 132 12.65 -25.35 0.36
N GLU A 133 12.21 -26.33 -0.40
CA GLU A 133 10.92 -27.01 -0.16
C GLU A 133 10.87 -27.72 1.22
N SER A 134 12.02 -27.97 1.84
CA SER A 134 12.10 -28.50 3.22
C SER A 134 11.58 -27.52 4.29
N VAL A 135 11.30 -26.23 3.97
CA VAL A 135 10.62 -25.32 4.89
C VAL A 135 9.10 -25.50 4.75
N SER A 136 8.40 -25.57 5.88
CA SER A 136 6.95 -25.84 5.87
C SER A 136 6.08 -24.63 5.53
N SER A 137 6.62 -23.41 5.60
CA SER A 137 5.87 -22.18 5.32
C SER A 137 6.79 -21.00 5.05
N ALA A 138 6.26 -19.97 4.38
CA ALA A 138 6.94 -18.71 4.16
C ALA A 138 5.99 -17.52 4.41
N ASN A 139 6.50 -16.47 5.04
CA ASN A 139 5.75 -15.26 5.35
C ASN A 139 6.13 -14.13 4.40
N LEU A 140 5.13 -13.56 3.75
CA LEU A 140 5.25 -12.37 2.91
C LEU A 140 4.70 -11.19 3.70
N THR A 141 5.58 -10.25 4.05
CA THR A 141 5.18 -9.06 4.82
C THR A 141 4.69 -7.98 3.88
N VAL A 142 3.52 -7.43 4.19
CA VAL A 142 2.91 -6.28 3.51
C VAL A 142 2.92 -5.11 4.48
N ASP A 143 3.52 -4.00 4.06
CA ASP A 143 3.70 -2.80 4.88
C ASP A 143 2.79 -1.65 4.46
N LEU A 144 2.45 -0.80 5.41
CA LEU A 144 1.87 0.51 5.19
C LEU A 144 2.91 1.59 5.41
N SER A 145 2.94 2.61 4.57
CA SER A 145 3.87 3.75 4.72
C SER A 145 3.72 4.48 6.06
N PHE A 146 2.55 4.40 6.69
CA PHE A 146 2.27 4.84 8.06
C PHE A 146 0.99 4.19 8.58
N ALA A 147 0.80 4.20 9.91
CA ALA A 147 -0.37 3.62 10.55
C ALA A 147 -1.66 4.35 10.15
N SER A 148 -2.68 3.60 9.76
CA SER A 148 -4.02 4.10 9.51
C SER A 148 -4.87 4.00 10.80
N THR A 149 -5.77 4.95 11.01
CA THR A 149 -6.75 4.85 12.11
C THR A 149 -7.96 3.99 11.76
N GLN A 150 -8.06 3.55 10.50
CA GLN A 150 -9.04 2.59 10.04
C GLN A 150 -8.32 1.31 9.60
N SER A 151 -9.00 0.18 9.69
CA SER A 151 -8.47 -1.06 9.11
C SER A 151 -8.29 -0.89 7.60
N VAL A 152 -7.13 -1.30 7.11
CA VAL A 152 -6.81 -1.35 5.68
C VAL A 152 -7.05 -2.76 5.19
N THR A 153 -7.73 -2.92 4.05
CA THR A 153 -7.83 -4.21 3.37
C THR A 153 -7.19 -4.11 1.99
N VAL A 154 -6.56 -5.19 1.55
CA VAL A 154 -6.00 -5.34 0.21
C VAL A 154 -6.27 -6.75 -0.28
N ASP A 155 -6.81 -6.88 -1.48
CA ASP A 155 -6.99 -8.18 -2.12
C ASP A 155 -5.65 -8.68 -2.67
N TYR A 156 -5.48 -9.99 -2.69
CA TYR A 156 -4.33 -10.60 -3.34
C TYR A 156 -4.73 -11.79 -4.20
N ALA A 157 -4.04 -11.91 -5.34
CA ALA A 157 -4.15 -13.03 -6.27
C ALA A 157 -2.84 -13.80 -6.32
N VAL A 158 -2.94 -15.13 -6.42
CA VAL A 158 -1.81 -16.06 -6.42
C VAL A 158 -1.70 -16.70 -7.79
N THR A 159 -0.50 -16.68 -8.36
CA THR A 159 -0.11 -17.30 -9.64
C THR A 159 1.31 -17.85 -9.51
N GLY A 160 1.88 -18.37 -10.58
CA GLY A 160 3.26 -18.87 -10.58
C GLY A 160 3.38 -20.20 -11.33
N THR A 161 4.54 -20.86 -11.21
CA THR A 161 4.78 -22.19 -11.79
C THR A 161 4.45 -23.31 -10.82
N ALA A 162 4.60 -23.05 -9.51
CA ALA A 162 4.21 -24.00 -8.46
C ALA A 162 2.68 -24.22 -8.44
N THR A 163 2.27 -25.45 -8.17
CA THR A 163 0.87 -25.89 -8.15
C THR A 163 0.30 -25.78 -6.73
N GLY A 164 -0.65 -24.88 -6.54
CA GLY A 164 -1.33 -24.69 -5.26
C GLY A 164 -2.24 -25.86 -4.86
N SER A 165 -3.08 -25.61 -3.85
CA SER A 165 -4.06 -26.55 -3.31
C SER A 165 -3.45 -27.80 -2.66
N GLY A 166 -2.23 -27.67 -2.14
CA GLY A 166 -1.56 -28.73 -1.39
C GLY A 166 -0.76 -29.71 -2.26
N THR A 167 -0.51 -29.41 -3.54
CA THR A 167 0.46 -30.12 -4.37
C THR A 167 1.87 -29.68 -3.97
N ASP A 168 2.23 -28.42 -4.20
CA ASP A 168 3.54 -27.89 -3.83
C ASP A 168 3.42 -26.93 -2.62
N TYR A 169 2.25 -26.28 -2.47
CA TYR A 169 1.96 -25.37 -1.36
C TYR A 169 0.45 -25.15 -1.16
N THR A 170 0.08 -24.47 -0.09
CA THR A 170 -1.29 -24.00 0.16
C THR A 170 -1.32 -22.49 0.32
N LEU A 171 -1.92 -21.79 -0.62
CA LEU A 171 -2.31 -20.39 -0.54
C LEU A 171 -3.34 -20.12 -1.65
N ALA A 172 -4.55 -19.72 -1.29
CA ALA A 172 -5.58 -19.30 -2.24
C ALA A 172 -5.59 -17.78 -2.38
N ASN A 173 -6.24 -17.26 -3.43
CA ASN A 173 -6.58 -15.82 -3.50
C ASN A 173 -7.36 -15.41 -2.26
N GLY A 174 -7.15 -14.18 -1.79
CA GLY A 174 -7.79 -13.71 -0.58
C GLY A 174 -7.71 -12.22 -0.38
N THR A 175 -8.05 -11.79 0.83
CA THR A 175 -7.98 -10.41 1.26
C THR A 175 -7.19 -10.34 2.56
N LEU A 176 -6.11 -9.56 2.57
CA LEU A 176 -5.36 -9.24 3.78
C LEU A 176 -6.03 -8.05 4.49
N THR A 177 -6.18 -8.16 5.80
CA THR A 177 -6.64 -7.05 6.66
C THR A 177 -5.52 -6.63 7.59
N ILE A 178 -5.12 -5.37 7.51
CA ILE A 178 -4.19 -4.72 8.44
C ILE A 178 -5.03 -3.88 9.40
N SER A 179 -4.99 -4.21 10.70
CA SER A 179 -5.81 -3.57 11.72
C SER A 179 -5.46 -2.09 11.89
N ALA A 180 -6.43 -1.29 12.30
CA ALA A 180 -6.21 0.11 12.65
C ALA A 180 -5.06 0.24 13.68
N GLY A 181 -4.17 1.19 13.45
CA GLY A 181 -2.98 1.43 14.28
C GLY A 181 -1.77 0.54 13.95
N SER A 182 -1.94 -0.52 13.16
CA SER A 182 -0.83 -1.36 12.68
C SER A 182 -0.22 -0.77 11.41
N THR A 183 1.05 -1.10 11.17
CA THR A 183 1.81 -0.69 9.97
C THR A 183 2.14 -1.86 9.06
N SER A 184 1.76 -3.10 9.40
CA SER A 184 2.05 -4.27 8.58
C SER A 184 1.02 -5.38 8.78
N GLY A 185 0.98 -6.30 7.80
CA GLY A 185 0.27 -7.56 7.83
C GLY A 185 1.10 -8.65 7.15
N ILE A 186 0.67 -9.91 7.27
CA ILE A 186 1.39 -11.06 6.74
C ILE A 186 0.45 -11.89 5.88
N ILE A 187 0.92 -12.26 4.69
CA ILE A 187 0.34 -13.33 3.85
C ILE A 187 1.27 -14.54 4.00
N THR A 188 0.74 -15.68 4.40
CA THR A 188 1.53 -16.89 4.64
C THR A 188 1.29 -17.91 3.53
N ILE A 189 2.37 -18.34 2.88
CA ILE A 189 2.39 -19.55 2.04
C ILE A 189 2.53 -20.71 3.01
N GLU A 190 1.52 -21.56 3.10
CA GLU A 190 1.46 -22.68 4.04
C GLU A 190 1.68 -24.02 3.34
N SER A 191 2.07 -25.03 4.11
CA SER A 191 2.17 -26.42 3.66
C SER A 191 3.00 -26.56 2.38
N ILE A 192 4.18 -25.93 2.37
CA ILE A 192 5.17 -26.17 1.33
C ILE A 192 5.56 -27.65 1.44
N VAL A 193 5.46 -28.37 0.33
CA VAL A 193 5.62 -29.83 0.28
C VAL A 193 7.08 -30.13 -0.05
N ASN A 194 7.69 -30.98 0.77
CA ASN A 194 9.00 -31.55 0.51
C ASN A 194 8.82 -33.02 0.19
N ASP A 195 9.24 -33.45 -0.96
CA ASP A 195 9.22 -34.88 -1.33
C ASP A 195 10.64 -35.45 -1.56
N SER A 196 10.88 -36.25 -2.54
CA SER A 196 12.20 -36.81 -2.91
C SER A 196 12.37 -36.89 -4.43
N LEU A 197 11.69 -36.03 -5.14
CA LEU A 197 11.64 -35.98 -6.59
C LEU A 197 12.47 -34.80 -7.07
N ASP A 198 13.54 -35.04 -7.81
CA ASP A 198 14.33 -34.02 -8.46
C ASP A 198 13.44 -33.16 -9.40
N GLU A 199 13.26 -31.88 -9.08
CA GLU A 199 12.37 -30.97 -9.76
C GLU A 199 13.08 -29.67 -10.18
N ALA A 200 12.43 -28.88 -11.00
CA ALA A 200 12.88 -27.51 -11.25
C ALA A 200 12.42 -26.58 -10.14
N ASN A 201 13.21 -25.55 -9.82
CA ASN A 201 12.74 -24.50 -8.93
C ASN A 201 11.43 -23.88 -9.45
N GLU A 202 10.49 -23.68 -8.56
CA GLU A 202 9.17 -23.19 -8.88
C GLU A 202 8.86 -21.84 -8.21
N THR A 203 7.84 -21.13 -8.69
CA THR A 203 7.48 -19.81 -8.18
C THR A 203 6.05 -19.75 -7.68
N VAL A 204 5.86 -19.01 -6.58
CA VAL A 204 4.57 -18.51 -6.11
C VAL A 204 4.59 -16.99 -6.23
N ILE A 205 3.75 -16.44 -7.09
CA ILE A 205 3.67 -15.00 -7.35
C ILE A 205 2.40 -14.46 -6.72
N VAL A 206 2.54 -13.52 -5.78
CA VAL A 206 1.42 -12.88 -5.09
C VAL A 206 1.32 -11.43 -5.55
N THR A 207 0.15 -11.03 -6.06
CA THR A 207 -0.12 -9.68 -6.57
C THR A 207 -1.20 -9.01 -5.75
N LEU A 208 -0.90 -7.84 -5.17
CA LEU A 208 -1.84 -7.00 -4.41
C LEU A 208 -2.72 -6.18 -5.35
N SER A 209 -3.98 -5.97 -4.95
CA SER A 209 -4.95 -5.17 -5.70
C SER A 209 -6.07 -4.63 -4.80
N ASN A 210 -6.89 -3.70 -5.33
CA ASN A 210 -8.12 -3.20 -4.69
C ASN A 210 -7.96 -2.77 -3.22
N PRO A 211 -6.99 -1.93 -2.85
CA PRO A 211 -6.83 -1.50 -1.47
C PRO A 211 -8.02 -0.64 -1.02
N SER A 212 -8.46 -0.83 0.23
CA SER A 212 -9.43 0.03 0.90
C SER A 212 -8.75 0.77 2.06
N ASN A 213 -9.02 2.06 2.22
CA ASN A 213 -8.37 2.96 3.19
C ASN A 213 -6.84 3.09 3.01
N ALA A 214 -6.33 2.69 1.86
CA ALA A 214 -4.95 2.83 1.41
C ALA A 214 -4.91 3.12 -0.09
N THR A 215 -3.73 3.42 -0.62
CA THR A 215 -3.42 3.44 -2.06
C THR A 215 -2.39 2.37 -2.34
N LEU A 216 -2.49 1.71 -3.49
CA LEU A 216 -1.49 0.72 -3.90
C LEU A 216 -0.17 1.44 -4.21
N GLY A 217 0.93 0.94 -3.67
CA GLY A 217 2.27 1.45 -3.95
C GLY A 217 2.92 0.78 -5.16
N SER A 218 4.23 0.95 -5.31
CA SER A 218 5.02 0.42 -6.44
C SER A 218 5.31 -1.07 -6.33
N ASP A 219 5.50 -1.55 -5.10
CA ASP A 219 5.93 -2.91 -4.79
C ASP A 219 4.73 -3.82 -4.50
N SER A 220 3.82 -3.90 -5.49
CA SER A 220 2.56 -4.64 -5.40
C SER A 220 2.66 -6.11 -5.78
N VAL A 221 3.83 -6.58 -6.20
CA VAL A 221 4.06 -7.99 -6.60
C VAL A 221 5.23 -8.56 -5.81
N HIS A 222 5.04 -9.76 -5.25
CA HIS A 222 6.10 -10.54 -4.61
C HIS A 222 6.22 -11.89 -5.30
N THR A 223 7.46 -12.30 -5.60
CA THR A 223 7.79 -13.62 -6.12
C THR A 223 8.52 -14.41 -5.04
N TYR A 224 7.92 -15.49 -4.56
CA TYR A 224 8.57 -16.48 -3.72
C TYR A 224 9.03 -17.64 -4.59
N THR A 225 10.30 -18.07 -4.47
CA THR A 225 10.83 -19.22 -5.20
C THR A 225 10.97 -20.40 -4.23
N ILE A 226 10.29 -21.49 -4.52
CA ILE A 226 10.50 -22.79 -3.88
C ILE A 226 11.70 -23.42 -4.59
N THR A 227 12.77 -23.69 -3.84
CA THR A 227 13.98 -24.32 -4.38
C THR A 227 13.97 -25.79 -4.07
N ASP A 228 14.09 -26.58 -5.12
CA ASP A 228 14.29 -28.02 -5.03
C ASP A 228 15.58 -28.34 -4.24
N ASN A 229 15.53 -29.31 -3.37
CA ASN A 229 16.64 -29.75 -2.52
C ASN A 229 17.05 -31.20 -2.78
N ASP A 230 16.46 -31.84 -3.79
CA ASP A 230 16.71 -33.21 -4.15
C ASP A 230 17.82 -33.35 -5.21
N ALA A 231 18.50 -34.47 -5.18
CA ALA A 231 19.61 -34.69 -6.10
C ALA A 231 19.12 -35.24 -7.44
N ALA A 232 19.61 -34.71 -8.54
CA ALA A 232 19.39 -35.31 -9.86
C ALA A 232 19.81 -36.77 -9.90
N PRO A 233 19.00 -37.65 -10.52
CA PRO A 233 19.29 -39.08 -10.56
C PRO A 233 20.56 -39.36 -11.38
N VAL A 234 21.26 -40.44 -11.00
CA VAL A 234 22.37 -40.99 -11.77
C VAL A 234 21.83 -41.97 -12.81
N VAL A 235 22.37 -41.91 -14.01
CA VAL A 235 22.01 -42.77 -15.14
C VAL A 235 23.10 -43.84 -15.32
N ASP A 236 22.75 -45.10 -15.19
CA ASP A 236 23.68 -46.20 -15.32
C ASP A 236 23.10 -47.35 -16.16
N PHE A 237 23.97 -48.13 -16.79
CA PHE A 237 23.55 -49.41 -17.30
C PHE A 237 23.21 -50.37 -16.17
N ASN A 238 22.07 -51.03 -16.26
CA ASN A 238 21.64 -52.09 -15.34
C ASN A 238 22.71 -53.22 -15.17
N SER A 239 23.46 -53.46 -16.22
CA SER A 239 24.55 -54.41 -16.22
C SER A 239 25.72 -53.91 -17.07
N THR A 240 26.93 -54.02 -16.55
CA THR A 240 28.17 -53.61 -17.22
C THR A 240 28.62 -54.59 -18.33
N SER A 241 28.04 -55.75 -18.41
CA SER A 241 28.31 -56.71 -19.46
C SER A 241 27.12 -57.66 -19.72
N SER A 242 26.99 -58.10 -20.94
CA SER A 242 26.00 -59.09 -21.32
C SER A 242 26.49 -59.90 -22.51
N SER A 243 25.99 -61.13 -22.70
CA SER A 243 26.31 -62.00 -23.81
C SER A 243 25.03 -62.52 -24.47
N GLY A 244 25.15 -62.96 -25.71
CA GLY A 244 24.06 -63.55 -26.48
C GLY A 244 24.63 -64.47 -27.57
N ALA A 245 23.88 -65.48 -28.02
CA ALA A 245 24.25 -66.31 -29.16
C ALA A 245 24.05 -65.53 -30.47
N GLU A 246 24.82 -65.76 -31.50
CA GLU A 246 24.66 -65.17 -32.84
C GLU A 246 23.26 -65.43 -33.44
N SER A 247 22.60 -66.46 -33.03
CA SER A 247 21.23 -66.81 -33.41
C SER A 247 20.19 -65.85 -32.82
N THR A 248 20.57 -64.97 -31.87
CA THR A 248 19.68 -64.04 -31.22
C THR A 248 19.56 -62.78 -32.08
N SER A 249 18.36 -62.47 -32.57
CA SER A 249 18.11 -61.34 -33.52
C SER A 249 18.21 -59.97 -32.87
N SER A 250 18.10 -59.85 -31.54
CA SER A 250 18.19 -58.57 -30.81
C SER A 250 18.60 -58.82 -29.33
N LYS A 251 19.27 -57.83 -28.77
CA LYS A 251 19.60 -57.77 -27.33
C LYS A 251 19.29 -56.40 -26.80
N ALA A 252 18.43 -56.34 -25.80
CA ALA A 252 18.14 -55.11 -25.09
C ALA A 252 19.24 -54.83 -24.04
N LEU A 253 19.67 -53.59 -23.98
CA LEU A 253 20.50 -53.03 -22.92
C LEU A 253 19.62 -52.08 -22.11
N THR A 254 19.47 -52.35 -20.83
CA THR A 254 18.64 -51.53 -19.93
C THR A 254 19.52 -50.48 -19.29
N VAL A 255 19.01 -49.26 -19.28
CA VAL A 255 19.57 -48.12 -18.57
C VAL A 255 18.57 -47.73 -17.49
N ASP A 256 19.05 -47.64 -16.26
CA ASP A 256 18.24 -47.34 -15.08
C ASP A 256 18.61 -45.93 -14.52
N LEU A 257 17.67 -45.29 -13.87
CA LEU A 257 17.87 -44.11 -13.04
C LEU A 257 17.98 -44.53 -11.57
N SER A 258 18.88 -43.91 -10.82
CA SER A 258 19.04 -44.16 -9.38
C SER A 258 17.81 -43.72 -8.54
N ALA A 259 17.05 -42.72 -9.03
CA ALA A 259 15.81 -42.21 -8.43
C ALA A 259 14.86 -41.74 -9.52
N ALA A 260 13.63 -41.47 -9.18
CA ALA A 260 12.71 -40.77 -10.07
C ALA A 260 13.09 -39.29 -10.20
N SER A 261 12.77 -38.66 -11.34
CA SER A 261 12.89 -37.24 -11.56
C SER A 261 11.59 -36.75 -12.22
N ALA A 262 11.13 -35.57 -11.87
CA ALA A 262 10.04 -34.88 -12.57
C ALA A 262 10.53 -34.17 -13.84
N GLN A 263 11.85 -34.15 -14.06
CA GLN A 263 12.46 -33.61 -15.26
C GLN A 263 12.77 -34.68 -16.27
N ASP A 264 12.74 -34.35 -17.57
CA ASP A 264 13.19 -35.28 -18.61
C ASP A 264 14.69 -35.53 -18.46
N VAL A 265 15.07 -36.79 -18.28
CA VAL A 265 16.48 -37.20 -18.23
C VAL A 265 16.89 -37.76 -19.58
N THR A 266 17.95 -37.22 -20.16
CA THR A 266 18.51 -37.64 -21.46
C THR A 266 19.95 -38.10 -21.29
N VAL A 267 20.33 -39.14 -22.03
CA VAL A 267 21.70 -39.63 -22.06
C VAL A 267 22.09 -39.98 -23.49
N ASP A 268 23.26 -39.53 -23.91
CA ASP A 268 23.86 -39.91 -25.17
C ASP A 268 24.59 -41.26 -25.02
N TYR A 269 24.50 -42.12 -26.00
CA TYR A 269 25.23 -43.37 -26.03
C TYR A 269 26.00 -43.51 -27.37
N ALA A 270 27.15 -44.16 -27.30
CA ALA A 270 27.94 -44.49 -28.48
C ALA A 270 28.17 -45.99 -28.53
N VAL A 271 28.08 -46.53 -29.76
CA VAL A 271 28.42 -47.97 -30.00
C VAL A 271 29.81 -48.01 -30.63
N THR A 272 30.69 -48.76 -29.95
CA THR A 272 32.05 -49.03 -30.48
C THR A 272 32.22 -50.54 -30.59
N GLY A 273 32.93 -51.00 -31.59
CA GLY A 273 33.20 -52.42 -31.84
C GLY A 273 34.35 -52.61 -32.82
N THR A 274 34.93 -53.76 -32.84
CA THR A 274 35.98 -54.19 -33.80
C THR A 274 35.39 -55.17 -34.79
#